data_8040cfd097a40ac2b34b9772d1c76ba4
#
_entry.id   8040cfd097a40ac2b34b9772d1c76ba4
#
_cell.length_a   1.000
_cell.length_b   1.000
_cell.length_c   1.000
_cell.angle_alpha   90.00
_cell.angle_beta   90.00
_cell.angle_gamma   90.00
#
_symmetry.space_group_name_H-M   'P 1'
#
loop_
_entity.id
_entity.type
_entity.pdbx_description
1 polymer ?
#
loop_
_entity_poly.entity_id
_entity_poly.type
_entity_poly.pdbx_seq_one_letter_code
_entity_poly.pdbx_strand_id
1 'polypeptide(L)'
;FLIKMKSLARKSQRLLNSLKIKGNDYTEQTYNFDLDSIIPYYIKDFENANSIVEAKNQFFKYQKEVYELSIPFYIESYNYFKNLDNNFAVSILKTASEKAKDNPKALKTIAYKFEESGDYEKAKIIYKRLLKIRPGDEQTYRDLALIYKENEEYELAASLYNKILKNKISNVNVLGLQETIVNEASHMYWTKADKLILTDFPLKTLKTFVPKNDWKNFGYDFRIVFDWNDPAVEFNIQFVDPKKKYYNWSHTIIDDKEVLEDELNYGYNTEEFIIEKSDKGEWIVNIENYSIE
;
A
#
# COMPACT_ATOMS: atom_id res chain seq x y z
N PHE A 1 -5.15 2.06 -26.68
CA PHE A 1 -5.41 2.34 -25.26
C PHE A 1 -6.14 1.17 -24.59
N LEU A 2 -7.33 0.82 -25.06
CA LEU A 2 -8.12 -0.34 -24.57
C LEU A 2 -7.40 -1.69 -24.71
N ILE A 3 -6.47 -1.82 -25.66
CA ILE A 3 -5.72 -3.05 -25.92
C ILE A 3 -4.65 -3.28 -24.84
N LYS A 4 -3.99 -2.23 -24.36
CA LYS A 4 -2.98 -2.31 -23.30
C LYS A 4 -3.63 -2.62 -21.94
N MET A 5 -4.77 -2.01 -21.65
CA MET A 5 -5.59 -2.34 -20.47
C MET A 5 -6.09 -3.79 -20.46
N LYS A 6 -6.57 -4.29 -21.61
CA LYS A 6 -6.99 -5.69 -21.70
C LYS A 6 -5.85 -6.67 -21.51
N SER A 7 -4.59 -6.28 -21.77
CA SER A 7 -3.43 -7.12 -21.56
C SER A 7 -2.99 -7.14 -20.08
N LEU A 8 -3.05 -6.01 -19.36
CA LEU A 8 -2.77 -5.93 -17.92
C LEU A 8 -3.90 -6.61 -17.10
N ALA A 9 -5.14 -6.31 -17.36
CA ALA A 9 -6.29 -7.00 -16.77
C ALA A 9 -6.30 -8.51 -17.10
N ARG A 10 -5.80 -8.92 -18.27
CA ARG A 10 -5.62 -10.33 -18.62
C ARG A 10 -4.44 -10.98 -17.90
N LYS A 11 -3.41 -10.24 -17.47
CA LYS A 11 -2.30 -10.81 -16.66
C LYS A 11 -2.77 -11.07 -15.22
N SER A 12 -3.45 -10.11 -14.57
CA SER A 12 -4.06 -10.29 -13.25
C SER A 12 -5.15 -11.38 -13.28
N GLN A 13 -6.02 -11.37 -14.29
CA GLN A 13 -7.01 -12.44 -14.49
C GLN A 13 -6.41 -13.79 -14.88
N ARG A 14 -5.25 -13.82 -15.55
CA ARG A 14 -4.52 -15.08 -15.83
C ARG A 14 -3.87 -15.63 -14.58
N LEU A 15 -3.37 -14.79 -13.68
CA LEU A 15 -2.91 -15.23 -12.38
C LEU A 15 -4.07 -15.82 -11.57
N LEU A 16 -5.21 -15.15 -11.48
CA LEU A 16 -6.43 -15.63 -10.85
C LEU A 16 -6.95 -16.93 -11.50
N ASN A 17 -6.86 -17.07 -12.81
CA ASN A 17 -7.22 -18.31 -13.51
C ASN A 17 -6.14 -19.39 -13.33
N SER A 18 -4.87 -19.06 -13.12
CA SER A 18 -3.82 -20.01 -12.75
C SER A 18 -3.96 -20.47 -11.30
N LEU A 19 -4.44 -19.61 -10.41
CA LEU A 19 -4.86 -19.97 -9.05
C LEU A 19 -5.95 -21.06 -9.05
N LYS A 20 -6.82 -21.09 -10.06
CA LYS A 20 -7.87 -22.12 -10.22
C LYS A 20 -7.35 -23.45 -10.75
N ILE A 21 -6.16 -23.51 -11.35
CA ILE A 21 -5.80 -24.66 -12.20
C ILE A 21 -4.83 -25.64 -11.54
N LYS A 22 -3.85 -25.25 -10.76
CA LYS A 22 -2.95 -26.16 -10.01
C LYS A 22 -2.08 -25.40 -9.00
N GLY A 23 -2.51 -25.24 -7.77
CA GLY A 23 -1.60 -24.85 -6.69
C GLY A 23 -0.63 -26.01 -6.38
N ASN A 24 0.60 -25.69 -6.07
CA ASN A 24 1.59 -26.63 -5.58
C ASN A 24 1.31 -26.99 -4.11
N ASP A 25 1.77 -28.16 -3.66
CA ASP A 25 1.62 -28.54 -2.26
C ASP A 25 2.58 -27.70 -1.39
N TYR A 26 2.03 -27.00 -0.41
CA TYR A 26 2.78 -26.21 0.53
C TYR A 26 3.25 -27.06 1.71
N THR A 27 4.54 -27.03 1.98
CA THR A 27 5.12 -27.56 3.21
C THR A 27 5.72 -26.38 3.96
N GLU A 28 5.25 -26.15 5.16
CA GLU A 28 5.81 -25.10 6.02
C GLU A 28 7.27 -25.40 6.31
N GLN A 29 8.14 -24.47 5.89
CA GLN A 29 9.57 -24.57 6.18
C GLN A 29 9.85 -23.61 7.33
N THR A 30 10.27 -24.17 8.46
CA THR A 30 10.73 -23.36 9.58
C THR A 30 12.19 -23.01 9.34
N TYR A 31 12.48 -21.80 8.94
CA TYR A 31 13.83 -21.28 8.92
C TYR A 31 14.15 -20.69 10.30
N ASN A 32 15.13 -21.24 10.97
CA ASN A 32 15.70 -20.60 12.16
C ASN A 32 16.62 -19.46 11.71
N PHE A 33 16.05 -18.30 11.51
CA PHE A 33 16.82 -17.07 11.37
C PHE A 33 17.26 -16.62 12.77
N ASP A 34 18.52 -16.23 12.90
CA ASP A 34 18.96 -15.46 14.06
C ASP A 34 18.38 -14.04 13.93
N LEU A 35 17.13 -13.89 14.38
CA LEU A 35 16.43 -12.61 14.37
C LEU A 35 17.19 -11.55 15.17
N ASP A 36 17.97 -11.96 16.17
CA ASP A 36 18.77 -11.05 17.00
C ASP A 36 19.87 -10.34 16.19
N SER A 37 20.35 -10.95 15.12
CA SER A 37 21.36 -10.31 14.25
C SER A 37 20.79 -9.20 13.38
N ILE A 38 19.47 -9.18 13.15
CA ILE A 38 18.78 -8.24 12.27
C ILE A 38 18.23 -7.03 13.05
N ILE A 39 17.98 -7.21 14.37
CA ILE A 39 17.43 -6.12 15.21
C ILE A 39 18.52 -5.07 15.45
N PRO A 40 18.28 -3.80 15.07
CA PRO A 40 19.21 -2.71 15.34
C PRO A 40 19.55 -2.59 16.82
N TYR A 41 20.80 -2.30 17.13
CA TYR A 41 21.29 -2.25 18.51
C TYR A 41 20.53 -1.24 19.39
N TYR A 42 20.08 -0.11 18.82
CA TYR A 42 19.28 0.85 19.57
C TYR A 42 17.89 0.31 19.96
N ILE A 43 17.31 -0.59 19.15
CA ILE A 43 16.05 -1.25 19.53
C ILE A 43 16.32 -2.23 20.69
N LYS A 44 17.42 -2.99 20.64
CA LYS A 44 17.82 -3.85 21.77
C LYS A 44 18.02 -3.06 23.06
N ASP A 45 18.60 -1.86 22.96
CA ASP A 45 18.77 -0.99 24.13
C ASP A 45 17.41 -0.46 24.64
N PHE A 46 16.45 -0.19 23.76
CA PHE A 46 15.08 0.15 24.20
C PHE A 46 14.40 -1.02 24.92
N GLU A 47 14.56 -2.25 24.41
CA GLU A 47 14.00 -3.48 25.00
C GLU A 47 14.65 -3.80 26.37
N ASN A 48 15.91 -3.52 26.54
CA ASN A 48 16.67 -3.73 27.78
C ASN A 48 16.43 -2.62 28.84
N ALA A 49 15.69 -1.56 28.50
CA ALA A 49 15.39 -0.47 29.42
C ALA A 49 14.46 -0.94 30.56
N ASN A 50 14.74 -0.53 31.79
CA ASN A 50 13.92 -0.88 32.96
C ASN A 50 12.55 -0.21 32.99
N SER A 51 12.33 0.78 32.12
CA SER A 51 11.07 1.52 32.03
C SER A 51 10.92 2.20 30.68
N ILE A 52 9.67 2.51 30.31
CA ILE A 52 9.38 3.29 29.10
C ILE A 52 10.03 4.68 29.14
N VAL A 53 10.22 5.26 30.31
CA VAL A 53 10.91 6.55 30.46
C VAL A 53 12.38 6.41 30.10
N GLU A 54 13.01 5.35 30.53
CA GLU A 54 14.39 5.07 30.18
C GLU A 54 14.55 4.79 28.69
N ALA A 55 13.68 3.97 28.08
CA ALA A 55 13.67 3.74 26.64
C ALA A 55 13.52 5.05 25.83
N LYS A 56 12.63 5.95 26.26
CA LYS A 56 12.50 7.29 25.64
C LYS A 56 13.78 8.13 25.79
N ASN A 57 14.44 8.08 26.92
CA ASN A 57 15.70 8.80 27.12
C ASN A 57 16.79 8.26 26.20
N GLN A 58 16.86 6.95 26.01
CA GLN A 58 17.76 6.31 25.03
C GLN A 58 17.42 6.74 23.60
N PHE A 59 16.13 6.76 23.21
CA PHE A 59 15.72 7.27 21.92
C PHE A 59 16.23 8.70 21.67
N PHE A 60 16.03 9.62 22.62
CA PHE A 60 16.49 11.01 22.46
C PHE A 60 18.02 11.12 22.40
N LYS A 61 18.75 10.26 23.11
CA LYS A 61 20.20 10.18 23.04
C LYS A 61 20.64 9.78 21.63
N TYR A 62 20.11 8.63 21.11
CA TYR A 62 20.45 8.14 19.77
C TYR A 62 20.04 9.11 18.66
N GLN A 63 18.85 9.69 18.77
CA GLN A 63 18.38 10.70 17.84
C GLN A 63 19.37 11.85 17.71
N LYS A 64 19.82 12.42 18.83
CA LYS A 64 20.69 13.60 18.86
C LYS A 64 22.14 13.29 18.46
N GLU A 65 22.65 12.15 18.89
CA GLU A 65 24.07 11.83 18.75
C GLU A 65 24.41 11.16 17.42
N VAL A 66 23.54 10.31 16.89
CA VAL A 66 23.87 9.41 15.79
C VAL A 66 22.86 9.46 14.65
N TYR A 67 21.57 9.46 14.96
CA TYR A 67 20.50 9.19 13.98
C TYR A 67 19.61 10.41 13.66
N GLU A 68 20.09 11.63 13.84
CA GLU A 68 19.27 12.84 13.64
C GLU A 68 18.55 12.87 12.27
N LEU A 69 19.20 12.37 11.21
CA LEU A 69 18.66 12.38 9.84
C LEU A 69 18.26 10.98 9.32
N SER A 70 18.33 9.95 10.15
CA SER A 70 18.06 8.57 9.75
C SER A 70 16.55 8.26 9.78
N ILE A 71 15.90 8.22 8.62
CA ILE A 71 14.48 7.86 8.52
C ILE A 71 14.21 6.43 9.03
N PRO A 72 15.00 5.39 8.70
CA PRO A 72 14.83 4.05 9.27
C PRO A 72 14.78 4.06 10.80
N PHE A 73 15.70 4.77 11.46
CA PHE A 73 15.70 4.90 12.92
C PHE A 73 14.34 5.39 13.47
N TYR A 74 13.74 6.39 12.85
CA TYR A 74 12.42 6.90 13.27
C TYR A 74 11.31 5.90 13.04
N ILE A 75 11.33 5.19 11.90
CA ILE A 75 10.29 4.18 11.57
C ILE A 75 10.35 2.99 12.53
N GLU A 76 11.55 2.47 12.81
CA GLU A 76 11.74 1.36 13.73
C GLU A 76 11.43 1.76 15.18
N SER A 77 11.84 2.97 15.59
CA SER A 77 11.47 3.52 16.89
C SER A 77 9.94 3.69 17.00
N TYR A 78 9.26 4.18 15.97
CA TYR A 78 7.80 4.21 15.94
C TYR A 78 7.22 2.81 16.15
N ASN A 79 7.69 1.80 15.42
CA ASN A 79 7.22 0.42 15.53
C ASN A 79 7.39 -0.13 16.95
N TYR A 80 8.49 0.19 17.63
CA TYR A 80 8.74 -0.20 19.01
C TYR A 80 7.76 0.50 19.98
N PHE A 81 7.60 1.81 19.87
CA PHE A 81 6.81 2.59 20.82
C PHE A 81 5.29 2.56 20.57
N LYS A 82 4.79 2.20 19.41
CA LYS A 82 3.37 2.32 19.03
C LYS A 82 2.41 1.58 19.98
N ASN A 83 2.83 0.44 20.52
CA ASN A 83 2.03 -0.35 21.46
C ASN A 83 2.30 0.02 22.93
N LEU A 84 3.35 0.78 23.22
CA LEU A 84 3.75 1.19 24.56
C LEU A 84 3.27 2.60 24.90
N ASP A 85 3.41 3.52 23.97
CA ASP A 85 2.94 4.91 24.04
C ASP A 85 2.67 5.46 22.65
N ASN A 86 1.44 5.31 22.20
CA ASN A 86 1.03 5.74 20.87
C ASN A 86 1.22 7.25 20.63
N ASN A 87 1.01 8.09 21.65
CA ASN A 87 1.21 9.53 21.51
C ASN A 87 2.68 9.87 21.24
N PHE A 88 3.58 9.21 21.96
CA PHE A 88 5.01 9.35 21.73
C PHE A 88 5.40 8.81 20.34
N ALA A 89 4.93 7.64 19.95
CA ALA A 89 5.19 7.06 18.64
C ALA A 89 4.73 8.00 17.50
N VAL A 90 3.52 8.55 17.57
CA VAL A 90 3.02 9.53 16.60
C VAL A 90 3.90 10.79 16.56
N SER A 91 4.46 11.24 17.69
CA SER A 91 5.40 12.35 17.72
C SER A 91 6.73 12.04 17.00
N ILE A 92 7.17 10.78 17.05
CA ILE A 92 8.33 10.29 16.30
C ILE A 92 8.08 10.40 14.79
N LEU A 93 6.92 9.94 14.30
CA LEU A 93 6.56 10.07 12.88
C LEU A 93 6.48 11.52 12.43
N LYS A 94 5.96 12.42 13.28
CA LYS A 94 5.95 13.85 12.97
C LYS A 94 7.38 14.38 12.76
N THR A 95 8.29 14.05 13.68
CA THR A 95 9.70 14.43 13.55
C THR A 95 10.32 13.82 12.30
N ALA A 96 10.04 12.53 12.01
CA ALA A 96 10.50 11.89 10.78
C ALA A 96 10.03 12.67 9.52
N SER A 97 8.77 13.13 9.50
CA SER A 97 8.22 13.86 8.35
C SER A 97 8.90 15.23 8.12
N GLU A 98 9.36 15.88 9.18
CA GLU A 98 10.12 17.11 9.12
C GLU A 98 11.55 16.83 8.59
N LYS A 99 12.17 15.73 9.07
CA LYS A 99 13.52 15.31 8.65
C LYS A 99 13.58 14.74 7.23
N ALA A 100 12.52 14.11 6.78
CA ALA A 100 12.41 13.54 5.43
C ALA A 100 12.54 14.61 4.32
N LYS A 101 12.30 15.89 4.63
CA LYS A 101 12.30 16.98 3.65
C LYS A 101 11.50 16.62 2.40
N ASP A 102 12.11 16.72 1.23
CA ASP A 102 11.46 16.40 -0.06
C ASP A 102 11.86 15.05 -0.63
N ASN A 103 12.21 14.09 0.25
CA ASN A 103 12.44 12.70 -0.15
C ASN A 103 11.10 11.95 -0.31
N PRO A 104 10.67 11.61 -1.53
CA PRO A 104 9.36 11.03 -1.76
C PRO A 104 9.20 9.64 -1.15
N LYS A 105 10.24 8.79 -1.21
CA LYS A 105 10.21 7.43 -0.63
C LYS A 105 10.01 7.50 0.89
N ALA A 106 10.79 8.35 1.56
CA ALA A 106 10.67 8.57 3.00
C ALA A 106 9.29 9.12 3.38
N LEU A 107 8.79 10.12 2.66
CA LEU A 107 7.47 10.70 2.90
C LEU A 107 6.35 9.67 2.70
N LYS A 108 6.43 8.83 1.64
CA LYS A 108 5.44 7.77 1.39
C LYS A 108 5.43 6.74 2.53
N THR A 109 6.61 6.29 2.98
CA THR A 109 6.73 5.40 4.15
C THR A 109 6.08 6.01 5.40
N ILE A 110 6.33 7.29 5.67
CA ILE A 110 5.76 7.97 6.83
C ILE A 110 4.24 8.14 6.69
N ALA A 111 3.72 8.40 5.49
CA ALA A 111 2.29 8.45 5.23
C ALA A 111 1.64 7.10 5.56
N TYR A 112 2.19 5.97 5.07
CA TYR A 112 1.70 4.63 5.39
C TYR A 112 1.70 4.34 6.91
N LYS A 113 2.68 4.85 7.65
CA LYS A 113 2.71 4.70 9.11
C LYS A 113 1.66 5.56 9.83
N PHE A 114 1.32 6.73 9.29
CA PHE A 114 0.18 7.50 9.80
C PHE A 114 -1.16 6.82 9.48
N GLU A 115 -1.31 6.19 8.31
CA GLU A 115 -2.47 5.36 7.98
C GLU A 115 -2.61 4.18 8.95
N GLU A 116 -1.52 3.45 9.18
CA GLU A 116 -1.47 2.33 10.15
C GLU A 116 -1.90 2.78 11.56
N SER A 117 -1.56 4.00 11.95
CA SER A 117 -1.96 4.58 13.25
C SER A 117 -3.39 5.13 13.29
N GLY A 118 -4.08 5.17 12.14
CA GLY A 118 -5.40 5.80 11.99
C GLY A 118 -5.36 7.34 11.97
N ASP A 119 -4.17 7.95 11.86
CA ASP A 119 -4.04 9.41 11.80
C ASP A 119 -4.13 9.90 10.34
N TYR A 120 -5.30 9.72 9.75
CA TYR A 120 -5.57 10.05 8.35
C TYR A 120 -5.37 11.54 8.03
N GLU A 121 -5.57 12.43 9.00
CA GLU A 121 -5.30 13.87 8.80
C GLU A 121 -3.82 14.13 8.53
N LYS A 122 -2.91 13.47 9.25
CA LYS A 122 -1.47 13.63 9.02
C LYS A 122 -1.03 12.94 7.73
N ALA A 123 -1.55 11.74 7.44
CA ALA A 123 -1.30 11.07 6.16
C ALA A 123 -1.72 11.97 4.99
N LYS A 124 -2.92 12.58 5.04
CA LYS A 124 -3.44 13.52 4.05
C LYS A 124 -2.50 14.72 3.80
N ILE A 125 -1.93 15.29 4.86
CA ILE A 125 -0.98 16.41 4.74
C ILE A 125 0.27 15.97 3.97
N ILE A 126 0.77 14.76 4.25
CA ILE A 126 1.96 14.23 3.57
C ILE A 126 1.67 13.92 2.10
N TYR A 127 0.55 13.31 1.76
CA TYR A 127 0.18 13.06 0.37
C TYR A 127 0.01 14.36 -0.43
N LYS A 128 -0.59 15.39 0.16
CA LYS A 128 -0.65 16.73 -0.47
C LYS A 128 0.74 17.33 -0.67
N ARG A 129 1.68 17.09 0.23
CA ARG A 129 3.08 17.50 0.06
C ARG A 129 3.76 16.72 -1.06
N LEU A 130 3.57 15.40 -1.13
CA LEU A 130 4.08 14.55 -2.20
C LEU A 130 3.61 15.02 -3.57
N LEU A 131 2.33 15.36 -3.72
CA LEU A 131 1.78 15.90 -4.98
C LEU A 131 2.34 17.27 -5.38
N LYS A 132 2.87 18.08 -4.43
CA LYS A 132 3.60 19.30 -4.76
C LYS A 132 5.01 19.00 -5.27
N ILE A 133 5.66 17.95 -4.74
CA ILE A 133 7.00 17.51 -5.13
C ILE A 133 6.95 16.75 -6.47
N ARG A 134 5.95 15.86 -6.61
CA ARG A 134 5.73 15.00 -7.78
C ARG A 134 4.29 15.10 -8.27
N PRO A 135 3.94 16.15 -9.03
CA PRO A 135 2.55 16.35 -9.49
C PRO A 135 2.07 15.33 -10.51
N GLY A 136 2.97 14.49 -11.07
CA GLY A 136 2.64 13.41 -11.98
C GLY A 136 2.58 12.03 -11.32
N ASP A 137 2.76 11.91 -10.01
CA ASP A 137 2.72 10.62 -9.29
C ASP A 137 1.29 10.11 -9.16
N GLU A 138 0.95 9.14 -9.98
CA GLU A 138 -0.40 8.57 -10.13
C GLU A 138 -0.90 7.93 -8.84
N GLN A 139 -0.05 7.13 -8.21
CA GLN A 139 -0.41 6.43 -6.98
C GLN A 139 -0.71 7.41 -5.86
N THR A 140 0.04 8.49 -5.72
CA THR A 140 -0.22 9.49 -4.67
C THR A 140 -1.60 10.14 -4.80
N TYR A 141 -2.14 10.29 -6.02
CA TYR A 141 -3.53 10.73 -6.20
C TYR A 141 -4.53 9.68 -5.74
N ARG A 142 -4.30 8.39 -6.06
CA ARG A 142 -5.12 7.28 -5.55
C ARG A 142 -5.06 7.19 -4.04
N ASP A 143 -3.86 7.21 -3.45
CA ASP A 143 -3.63 7.16 -2.01
C ASP A 143 -4.35 8.31 -1.31
N LEU A 144 -4.27 9.53 -1.85
CA LEU A 144 -5.01 10.67 -1.30
C LEU A 144 -6.54 10.47 -1.39
N ALA A 145 -7.05 9.84 -2.45
CA ALA A 145 -8.48 9.54 -2.55
C ALA A 145 -8.92 8.50 -1.50
N LEU A 146 -8.09 7.49 -1.24
CA LEU A 146 -8.32 6.52 -0.16
C LEU A 146 -8.33 7.22 1.21
N ILE A 147 -7.38 8.11 1.48
CA ILE A 147 -7.33 8.85 2.74
C ILE A 147 -8.53 9.76 2.93
N TYR A 148 -9.00 10.43 1.89
CA TYR A 148 -10.25 11.17 1.96
C TYR A 148 -11.42 10.26 2.33
N LYS A 149 -11.48 9.05 1.77
CA LYS A 149 -12.53 8.06 2.08
C LYS A 149 -12.43 7.59 3.54
N GLU A 150 -11.23 7.22 4.02
CA GLU A 150 -11.03 6.75 5.41
C GLU A 150 -11.29 7.88 6.44
N ASN A 151 -11.03 9.12 6.06
CA ASN A 151 -11.33 10.31 6.86
C ASN A 151 -12.77 10.78 6.74
N GLU A 152 -13.66 9.98 6.14
CA GLU A 152 -15.08 10.28 5.88
C GLU A 152 -15.33 11.52 4.99
N GLU A 153 -14.32 12.02 4.28
CA GLU A 153 -14.41 13.12 3.32
C GLU A 153 -14.85 12.59 1.92
N TYR A 154 -15.98 11.88 1.88
CA TYR A 154 -16.42 11.10 0.72
C TYR A 154 -16.58 11.92 -0.56
N GLU A 155 -17.03 13.16 -0.47
CA GLU A 155 -17.18 14.06 -1.65
C GLU A 155 -15.82 14.41 -2.27
N LEU A 156 -14.79 14.62 -1.44
CA LEU A 156 -13.43 14.86 -1.92
C LEU A 156 -12.84 13.63 -2.56
N ALA A 157 -13.04 12.45 -1.95
CA ALA A 157 -12.64 11.17 -2.51
C ALA A 157 -13.30 10.95 -3.88
N ALA A 158 -14.62 11.10 -3.96
CA ALA A 158 -15.40 10.93 -5.19
C ALA A 158 -14.95 11.91 -6.29
N SER A 159 -14.74 13.18 -5.93
CA SER A 159 -14.25 14.20 -6.86
C SER A 159 -12.85 13.83 -7.41
N LEU A 160 -11.97 13.33 -6.55
CA LEU A 160 -10.61 12.96 -6.94
C LEU A 160 -10.61 11.72 -7.84
N TYR A 161 -11.31 10.63 -7.47
CA TYR A 161 -11.49 9.48 -8.35
C TYR A 161 -12.08 9.85 -9.72
N ASN A 162 -13.07 10.74 -9.74
CA ASN A 162 -13.66 11.21 -11.00
C ASN A 162 -12.65 11.97 -11.88
N LYS A 163 -11.79 12.81 -11.28
CA LYS A 163 -10.74 13.53 -12.02
C LYS A 163 -9.71 12.57 -12.61
N ILE A 164 -9.29 11.56 -11.81
CA ILE A 164 -8.35 10.53 -12.25
C ILE A 164 -8.94 9.74 -13.42
N LEU A 165 -10.12 9.13 -13.23
CA LEU A 165 -10.76 8.27 -14.23
C LEU A 165 -11.16 8.99 -15.51
N LYS A 166 -11.34 10.31 -15.48
CA LYS A 166 -11.60 11.14 -16.66
C LYS A 166 -10.35 11.76 -17.26
N ASN A 167 -9.15 11.38 -16.83
CA ASN A 167 -7.87 11.95 -17.28
C ASN A 167 -7.85 13.50 -17.20
N LYS A 168 -8.43 14.06 -16.13
CA LYS A 168 -8.49 15.51 -15.92
C LYS A 168 -7.30 16.07 -15.13
N ILE A 169 -6.34 15.22 -14.77
CA ILE A 169 -5.13 15.62 -14.08
C ILE A 169 -4.00 15.62 -15.10
N SER A 170 -3.38 16.78 -15.31
CA SER A 170 -2.30 16.93 -16.27
C SER A 170 -1.09 16.06 -15.87
N ASN A 171 -0.47 15.41 -16.87
CA ASN A 171 0.70 14.54 -16.73
C ASN A 171 0.50 13.30 -15.83
N VAL A 172 -0.74 12.89 -15.59
CA VAL A 172 -1.06 11.66 -14.88
C VAL A 172 -1.59 10.64 -15.89
N ASN A 173 -0.97 9.45 -15.91
CA ASN A 173 -1.37 8.32 -16.74
C ASN A 173 -1.78 7.16 -15.85
N VAL A 174 -3.05 6.94 -15.65
CA VAL A 174 -3.60 5.95 -14.71
C VAL A 174 -3.74 4.53 -15.27
N LEU A 175 -3.08 4.22 -16.37
CA LEU A 175 -3.25 2.91 -17.04
C LEU A 175 -2.90 1.74 -16.13
N GLY A 176 -1.83 1.84 -15.33
CA GLY A 176 -1.40 0.79 -14.41
C GLY A 176 -2.34 0.62 -13.22
N LEU A 177 -2.99 1.69 -12.77
CA LEU A 177 -3.84 1.73 -11.57
C LEU A 177 -5.34 1.75 -11.86
N GLN A 178 -5.74 1.77 -13.13
CA GLN A 178 -7.13 2.06 -13.48
C GLN A 178 -8.11 1.06 -12.92
N GLU A 179 -7.80 -0.23 -12.96
CA GLU A 179 -8.67 -1.29 -12.45
C GLU A 179 -8.83 -1.16 -10.92
N THR A 180 -7.73 -1.00 -10.21
CA THR A 180 -7.70 -0.79 -8.76
C THR A 180 -8.53 0.44 -8.36
N ILE A 181 -8.35 1.57 -9.05
CA ILE A 181 -9.11 2.80 -8.81
C ILE A 181 -10.60 2.61 -9.08
N VAL A 182 -10.98 1.89 -10.14
CA VAL A 182 -12.38 1.58 -10.45
C VAL A 182 -13.01 0.73 -9.35
N ASN A 183 -12.29 -0.29 -8.86
CA ASN A 183 -12.76 -1.17 -7.80
C ASN A 183 -12.95 -0.38 -6.49
N GLU A 184 -12.00 0.47 -6.12
CA GLU A 184 -12.07 1.31 -4.92
C GLU A 184 -13.21 2.33 -4.98
N ALA A 185 -13.32 3.03 -6.10
CA ALA A 185 -14.40 4.00 -6.32
C ALA A 185 -15.78 3.34 -6.32
N SER A 186 -15.89 2.14 -6.92
CA SER A 186 -17.14 1.36 -6.94
C SER A 186 -17.51 0.90 -5.54
N HIS A 187 -16.54 0.37 -4.79
CA HIS A 187 -16.75 -0.05 -3.40
C HIS A 187 -17.19 1.12 -2.52
N MET A 188 -16.53 2.26 -2.61
CA MET A 188 -16.93 3.46 -1.87
C MET A 188 -18.35 3.88 -2.24
N TYR A 189 -18.67 3.93 -3.53
CA TYR A 189 -20.00 4.29 -3.99
C TYR A 189 -21.09 3.40 -3.39
N TRP A 190 -20.91 2.07 -3.45
CA TRP A 190 -21.95 1.14 -2.97
C TRP A 190 -22.06 1.09 -1.46
N THR A 191 -20.96 1.27 -0.74
CA THR A 191 -20.95 1.18 0.74
C THR A 191 -21.29 2.50 1.43
N LYS A 192 -21.19 3.63 0.73
CA LYS A 192 -21.38 4.98 1.28
C LYS A 192 -22.34 5.83 0.47
N ALA A 193 -23.21 5.21 -0.34
CA ALA A 193 -24.15 5.91 -1.22
C ALA A 193 -25.08 6.87 -0.47
N ASP A 194 -25.46 6.54 0.77
CA ASP A 194 -26.28 7.35 1.65
C ASP A 194 -25.59 8.63 2.16
N LYS A 195 -24.26 8.63 2.14
CA LYS A 195 -23.42 9.76 2.59
C LYS A 195 -22.92 10.64 1.45
N LEU A 196 -23.15 10.24 0.21
CA LEU A 196 -22.69 10.95 -0.97
C LEU A 196 -23.83 11.80 -1.56
N ILE A 197 -23.66 13.12 -1.56
CA ILE A 197 -24.59 14.07 -2.24
C ILE A 197 -24.16 14.13 -3.71
N LEU A 198 -24.59 13.14 -4.49
CA LEU A 198 -24.02 12.92 -5.82
C LEU A 198 -24.76 13.70 -6.91
N THR A 199 -24.22 14.83 -7.28
CA THR A 199 -24.55 15.46 -8.56
C THR A 199 -23.61 15.03 -9.70
N ASP A 200 -22.36 14.66 -9.43
CA ASP A 200 -21.31 14.43 -10.43
C ASP A 200 -20.46 13.16 -10.27
N PHE A 201 -20.90 12.21 -9.44
CA PHE A 201 -20.13 10.99 -9.28
C PHE A 201 -20.05 10.21 -10.61
N PRO A 202 -18.93 9.53 -10.88
CA PRO A 202 -18.68 8.92 -12.18
C PRO A 202 -19.46 7.62 -12.44
N LEU A 203 -20.71 7.50 -11.97
CA LEU A 203 -21.56 6.35 -12.29
C LEU A 203 -21.53 6.00 -13.77
N LYS A 204 -21.57 7.02 -14.62
CA LYS A 204 -21.48 6.84 -16.07
C LYS A 204 -20.09 6.36 -16.48
N THR A 205 -19.04 6.83 -15.80
CA THR A 205 -17.66 6.43 -16.03
C THR A 205 -17.39 5.04 -15.46
N LEU A 206 -17.82 4.75 -14.24
CA LEU A 206 -17.73 3.40 -13.67
C LEU A 206 -18.48 2.39 -14.55
N LYS A 207 -19.65 2.73 -15.06
CA LYS A 207 -20.44 1.91 -16.01
C LYS A 207 -19.70 1.57 -17.28
N THR A 208 -18.71 2.32 -17.66
CA THR A 208 -17.88 2.05 -18.84
C THR A 208 -16.84 0.97 -18.56
N PHE A 209 -16.39 0.86 -17.31
CA PHE A 209 -15.30 -0.05 -16.92
C PHE A 209 -15.80 -1.36 -16.29
N VAL A 210 -16.93 -1.33 -15.57
CA VAL A 210 -17.48 -2.50 -14.87
C VAL A 210 -18.65 -3.08 -15.67
N PRO A 211 -18.68 -4.39 -15.99
CA PRO A 211 -19.79 -5.04 -16.64
C PRO A 211 -21.10 -4.85 -15.87
N LYS A 212 -22.22 -4.65 -16.60
CA LYS A 212 -23.54 -4.32 -16.03
C LYS A 212 -24.04 -5.25 -14.91
N ASN A 213 -23.58 -6.50 -14.88
CA ASN A 213 -24.06 -7.50 -13.95
C ASN A 213 -23.32 -7.52 -12.61
N ASP A 214 -22.15 -6.87 -12.53
CA ASP A 214 -21.23 -7.00 -11.37
C ASP A 214 -21.26 -5.81 -10.40
N TRP A 215 -22.06 -4.82 -10.72
CA TRP A 215 -22.12 -3.55 -9.97
C TRP A 215 -22.63 -3.64 -8.54
N LYS A 216 -23.56 -4.59 -8.28
CA LYS A 216 -24.24 -4.75 -6.99
C LYS A 216 -23.62 -5.86 -6.15
N ASN A 217 -22.93 -6.78 -6.81
CA ASN A 217 -22.15 -7.82 -6.17
C ASN A 217 -20.73 -7.63 -6.69
N PHE A 218 -19.77 -7.34 -5.83
CA PHE A 218 -18.37 -7.26 -6.22
C PHE A 218 -17.85 -8.56 -6.83
N GLY A 219 -18.64 -9.66 -6.76
CA GLY A 219 -18.36 -10.93 -7.41
C GLY A 219 -17.16 -11.67 -6.82
N TYR A 220 -16.62 -11.18 -5.70
CA TYR A 220 -15.46 -11.76 -5.03
C TYR A 220 -15.66 -11.86 -3.52
N ASP A 221 -15.00 -12.84 -2.90
CA ASP A 221 -15.05 -13.06 -1.46
C ASP A 221 -14.10 -12.11 -0.72
N PHE A 222 -12.90 -11.89 -1.27
CA PHE A 222 -11.98 -10.90 -0.75
C PHE A 222 -11.05 -10.34 -1.82
N ARG A 223 -10.53 -9.16 -1.51
CA ARG A 223 -9.64 -8.37 -2.33
C ARG A 223 -8.44 -7.97 -1.47
N ILE A 224 -7.23 -8.17 -1.98
CA ILE A 224 -5.99 -7.78 -1.34
C ILE A 224 -5.29 -6.79 -2.28
N VAL A 225 -4.82 -5.68 -1.73
CA VAL A 225 -3.99 -4.71 -2.44
C VAL A 225 -2.67 -4.57 -1.71
N PHE A 226 -1.59 -4.70 -2.44
CA PHE A 226 -0.25 -4.45 -1.95
C PHE A 226 0.22 -3.11 -2.50
N ASP A 227 0.65 -2.25 -1.60
CA ASP A 227 1.27 -0.97 -1.92
C ASP A 227 2.69 -0.94 -1.37
N TRP A 228 3.64 -0.46 -2.15
CA TRP A 228 5.02 -0.29 -1.70
C TRP A 228 5.56 1.10 -2.03
N ASN A 229 6.65 1.49 -1.39
CA ASN A 229 7.16 2.87 -1.44
C ASN A 229 8.30 3.08 -2.44
N ASP A 230 8.84 2.00 -3.01
CA ASP A 230 9.97 2.05 -3.94
C ASP A 230 9.70 1.21 -5.20
N PRO A 231 9.54 1.82 -6.38
CA PRO A 231 9.27 1.07 -7.62
C PRO A 231 10.43 0.17 -8.08
N ALA A 232 11.62 0.33 -7.49
CA ALA A 232 12.79 -0.48 -7.84
C ALA A 232 12.93 -1.75 -6.98
N VAL A 233 12.04 -1.98 -6.01
CA VAL A 233 12.13 -3.17 -5.17
C VAL A 233 11.69 -4.42 -5.91
N GLU A 234 12.43 -5.50 -5.76
CA GLU A 234 12.09 -6.81 -6.30
C GLU A 234 11.68 -7.77 -5.18
N PHE A 235 10.55 -8.44 -5.34
CA PHE A 235 10.02 -9.36 -4.33
C PHE A 235 9.07 -10.39 -4.93
N ASN A 236 8.82 -11.47 -4.18
CA ASN A 236 7.77 -12.44 -4.47
C ASN A 236 6.67 -12.34 -3.42
N ILE A 237 5.43 -12.60 -3.87
CA ILE A 237 4.30 -12.86 -2.99
C ILE A 237 3.83 -14.30 -3.20
N GLN A 238 3.71 -15.05 -2.11
CA GLN A 238 3.16 -16.38 -2.13
C GLN A 238 1.85 -16.41 -1.34
N PHE A 239 0.79 -16.85 -1.98
CA PHE A 239 -0.51 -17.10 -1.35
C PHE A 239 -0.64 -18.59 -1.07
N VAL A 240 -0.94 -18.95 0.17
CA VAL A 240 -1.23 -20.33 0.57
C VAL A 240 -2.69 -20.42 0.98
N ASP A 241 -3.45 -21.26 0.31
CA ASP A 241 -4.87 -21.48 0.59
C ASP A 241 -5.10 -22.39 1.83
N PRO A 242 -6.32 -22.45 2.38
CA PRO A 242 -6.63 -23.32 3.52
C PRO A 242 -6.39 -24.80 3.27
N LYS A 243 -6.30 -25.25 2.02
CA LYS A 243 -5.96 -26.63 1.63
C LYS A 243 -4.47 -26.86 1.48
N LYS A 244 -3.64 -25.87 1.90
CA LYS A 244 -2.18 -25.91 1.76
C LYS A 244 -1.70 -26.02 0.31
N LYS A 245 -2.41 -25.36 -0.61
CA LYS A 245 -1.94 -25.11 -1.96
C LYS A 245 -1.38 -23.72 -2.04
N TYR A 246 -0.24 -23.52 -2.71
CA TYR A 246 0.36 -22.21 -2.83
C TYR A 246 0.44 -21.75 -4.28
N TYR A 247 0.47 -20.44 -4.42
CA TYR A 247 0.53 -19.70 -5.67
C TYR A 247 1.51 -18.56 -5.51
N ASN A 248 2.43 -18.42 -6.46
CA ASN A 248 3.43 -17.34 -6.44
C ASN A 248 3.08 -16.27 -7.46
N TRP A 249 3.32 -15.04 -7.08
CA TRP A 249 3.41 -13.90 -7.97
C TRP A 249 4.78 -13.25 -7.77
N SER A 250 5.48 -12.98 -8.87
CA SER A 250 6.84 -12.43 -8.84
C SER A 250 6.83 -11.02 -9.38
N HIS A 251 7.42 -10.11 -8.64
CA HIS A 251 7.69 -8.74 -9.03
C HIS A 251 9.20 -8.58 -9.18
N THR A 252 9.73 -9.08 -10.29
CA THR A 252 11.17 -9.07 -10.58
C THR A 252 11.41 -8.66 -12.02
N ILE A 253 12.58 -8.09 -12.30
CA ILE A 253 12.98 -7.70 -13.67
C ILE A 253 13.05 -8.89 -14.61
N ILE A 254 13.26 -10.09 -14.07
CA ILE A 254 13.32 -11.33 -14.86
C ILE A 254 11.93 -11.77 -15.30
N ASP A 255 10.95 -11.70 -14.38
CA ASP A 255 9.61 -12.21 -14.63
C ASP A 255 8.70 -11.20 -15.31
N ASP A 256 8.83 -9.91 -15.00
CA ASP A 256 7.99 -8.84 -15.56
C ASP A 256 8.71 -7.49 -15.72
N LYS A 257 9.73 -7.47 -16.57
CA LYS A 257 10.52 -6.27 -16.86
C LYS A 257 9.65 -5.08 -17.31
N GLU A 258 8.61 -5.34 -18.13
CA GLU A 258 7.74 -4.28 -18.66
C GLU A 258 6.95 -3.59 -17.55
N VAL A 259 6.49 -4.35 -16.55
CA VAL A 259 5.77 -3.79 -15.39
C VAL A 259 6.70 -2.93 -14.55
N LEU A 260 7.90 -3.42 -14.22
CA LEU A 260 8.86 -2.65 -13.44
C LEU A 260 9.29 -1.35 -14.16
N GLU A 261 9.50 -1.41 -15.48
CA GLU A 261 9.82 -0.22 -16.27
C GLU A 261 8.64 0.79 -16.28
N ASP A 262 7.40 0.32 -16.39
CA ASP A 262 6.21 1.16 -16.33
C ASP A 262 6.05 1.80 -14.93
N GLU A 263 6.29 1.06 -13.85
CA GLU A 263 6.26 1.57 -12.47
C GLU A 263 7.32 2.64 -12.22
N LEU A 264 8.54 2.41 -12.67
CA LEU A 264 9.62 3.40 -12.60
C LEU A 264 9.27 4.68 -13.36
N ASN A 265 8.62 4.55 -14.53
CA ASN A 265 8.30 5.68 -15.39
C ASN A 265 7.07 6.48 -14.93
N TYR A 266 6.07 5.80 -14.37
CA TYR A 266 4.77 6.40 -14.05
C TYR A 266 4.50 6.56 -12.56
N GLY A 267 5.34 5.99 -11.68
CA GLY A 267 5.29 6.23 -10.22
C GLY A 267 4.20 5.45 -9.50
N TYR A 268 3.65 4.37 -10.07
CA TYR A 268 2.74 3.48 -9.34
C TYR A 268 3.46 2.24 -8.83
N ASN A 269 3.15 1.85 -7.61
CA ASN A 269 3.72 0.70 -6.92
C ASN A 269 2.57 0.00 -6.18
N THR A 270 1.70 -0.62 -6.95
CA THR A 270 0.46 -1.22 -6.42
C THR A 270 0.10 -2.45 -7.23
N GLU A 271 -0.23 -3.54 -6.56
CA GLU A 271 -0.80 -4.72 -7.19
C GLU A 271 -2.07 -5.17 -6.45
N GLU A 272 -3.06 -5.58 -7.21
CA GLU A 272 -4.37 -5.99 -6.71
C GLU A 272 -4.65 -7.46 -7.01
N PHE A 273 -5.05 -8.21 -6.00
CA PHE A 273 -5.46 -9.59 -6.10
C PHE A 273 -6.92 -9.76 -5.66
N ILE A 274 -7.72 -10.34 -6.55
CA ILE A 274 -9.15 -10.59 -6.31
C ILE A 274 -9.39 -12.08 -6.28
N ILE A 275 -10.03 -12.58 -5.21
CA ILE A 275 -10.41 -13.98 -5.03
C ILE A 275 -11.93 -14.07 -5.04
N GLU A 276 -12.48 -14.56 -6.16
CA GLU A 276 -13.94 -14.64 -6.37
C GLU A 276 -14.62 -15.72 -5.52
N LYS A 277 -13.93 -16.84 -5.32
CA LYS A 277 -14.43 -17.99 -4.53
C LYS A 277 -13.32 -18.50 -3.67
N SER A 278 -13.33 -18.11 -2.40
CA SER A 278 -12.35 -18.54 -1.43
C SER A 278 -12.81 -19.81 -0.69
N ASP A 279 -11.88 -20.70 -0.42
CA ASP A 279 -12.10 -21.73 0.57
C ASP A 279 -12.14 -21.09 1.98
N LYS A 280 -13.03 -21.58 2.82
CA LYS A 280 -13.10 -21.12 4.22
C LYS A 280 -11.91 -21.66 5.00
N GLY A 281 -11.26 -20.79 5.75
CA GLY A 281 -10.13 -21.15 6.58
C GLY A 281 -9.06 -20.05 6.60
N GLU A 282 -7.88 -20.40 7.10
CA GLU A 282 -6.74 -19.54 7.18
C GLU A 282 -6.01 -19.50 5.84
N TRP A 283 -5.77 -18.28 5.36
CA TRP A 283 -4.90 -18.00 4.23
C TRP A 283 -3.59 -17.42 4.74
N ILE A 284 -2.46 -17.85 4.18
CA ILE A 284 -1.14 -17.32 4.53
C ILE A 284 -0.62 -16.52 3.33
N VAL A 285 -0.05 -15.36 3.59
CA VAL A 285 0.64 -14.55 2.58
C VAL A 285 2.09 -14.40 3.02
N ASN A 286 2.99 -14.96 2.25
CA ASN A 286 4.42 -14.84 2.44
C ASN A 286 4.98 -13.82 1.44
N ILE A 287 5.83 -12.93 1.91
CA ILE A 287 6.53 -11.95 1.06
C ILE A 287 8.02 -12.18 1.21
N GLU A 288 8.70 -12.42 0.09
CA GLU A 288 10.14 -12.59 0.03
C GLU A 288 10.76 -11.43 -0.74
N ASN A 289 11.60 -10.66 -0.07
CA ASN A 289 12.29 -9.51 -0.65
C ASN A 289 13.64 -9.94 -1.23
N TYR A 290 13.91 -9.60 -2.49
CA TYR A 290 15.18 -9.87 -3.17
C TYR A 290 16.09 -8.65 -3.26
N SER A 291 15.62 -7.47 -2.88
CA SER A 291 16.45 -6.29 -2.84
C SER A 291 17.50 -6.46 -1.74
N ILE A 292 18.74 -6.63 -2.14
CA ILE A 292 19.89 -6.60 -1.23
C ILE A 292 20.17 -5.11 -0.98
N GLU A 293 20.05 -4.66 0.25
CA GLU A 293 20.54 -3.36 0.68
C GLU A 293 22.08 -3.28 0.63
#